data_7898f53c0be0003534beb59eb9b9372e
#
_entry.id   7898f53c0be0003534beb59eb9b9372e
#
_cell.length_a   1.000
_cell.length_b   1.000
_cell.length_c   1.000
_cell.angle_alpha   90.00
_cell.angle_beta   90.00
_cell.angle_gamma   90.00
#
_symmetry.space_group_name_H-M   'P 1'
#
loop_
_entity.id
_entity.type
_entity.pdbx_description
1 polymer ?
#
loop_
_entity_poly.entity_id
_entity_poly.type
_entity_poly.pdbx_seq_one_letter_code
_entity_poly.pdbx_strand_id
1 'polypeptide(L)'
;MMKLIENIKNFINKYKKQLNIIALIVIFITFIFVLRFYPFNTKKNNEYNPLYVQTCVHTLKYNAAKLELVNEVDNYIKSIATQSSLDGYVIVEECMNSGIDICFVLAQGENESHFGTTGLARRTNSVFNVYAFDGHSHEQISEKGKYKHPNYSVAPYIELLKNDYLVNGKTEYDLMDGEYVNKNGARYASSETYEKALLAKYTKIRQSTKIDSLSQETNKYKLFLGL
;
A
#
# COMPACT_ATOMS: atom_id res chain seq x y z
N MET A 1 -11.25 -17.80 29.12
CA MET A 1 -10.92 -16.54 28.46
C MET A 1 -10.72 -16.69 26.95
N MET A 2 -9.84 -17.59 26.47
CA MET A 2 -9.60 -17.83 25.02
C MET A 2 -10.85 -18.21 24.22
N LYS A 3 -11.69 -19.13 24.72
CA LYS A 3 -12.95 -19.55 24.07
C LYS A 3 -13.98 -18.40 23.89
N LEU A 4 -13.99 -17.44 24.81
CA LEU A 4 -14.87 -16.28 24.73
C LEU A 4 -14.40 -15.31 23.62
N ILE A 5 -13.10 -15.11 23.51
CA ILE A 5 -12.48 -14.25 22.47
C ILE A 5 -12.73 -14.84 21.07
N GLU A 6 -12.61 -16.15 20.93
CA GLU A 6 -12.86 -16.85 19.68
C GLU A 6 -14.35 -16.77 19.26
N ASN A 7 -15.27 -16.91 20.20
CA ASN A 7 -16.70 -16.75 19.96
C ASN A 7 -17.06 -15.31 19.54
N ILE A 8 -16.43 -14.29 20.14
CA ILE A 8 -16.61 -12.89 19.76
C ILE A 8 -16.06 -12.64 18.35
N LYS A 9 -14.87 -13.16 18.01
CA LYS A 9 -14.31 -13.06 16.67
C LYS A 9 -15.22 -13.69 15.60
N ASN A 10 -15.73 -14.89 15.88
CA ASN A 10 -16.62 -15.58 14.96
C ASN A 10 -17.96 -14.86 14.80
N PHE A 11 -18.49 -14.27 15.88
CA PHE A 11 -19.68 -13.42 15.84
C PHE A 11 -19.46 -12.17 14.98
N ILE A 12 -18.36 -11.45 15.21
CA ILE A 12 -18.02 -10.25 14.43
C ILE A 12 -17.85 -10.58 12.95
N ASN A 13 -17.14 -11.65 12.61
CA ASN A 13 -16.93 -12.07 11.22
C ASN A 13 -18.24 -12.49 10.53
N LYS A 14 -19.12 -13.20 11.24
CA LYS A 14 -20.43 -13.63 10.72
C LYS A 14 -21.34 -12.44 10.38
N TYR A 15 -21.26 -11.37 11.16
CA TYR A 15 -22.14 -10.20 11.00
C TYR A 15 -21.46 -9.00 10.32
N LYS A 16 -20.16 -9.08 9.98
CA LYS A 16 -19.40 -7.98 9.35
C LYS A 16 -20.08 -7.44 8.09
N LYS A 17 -20.60 -8.34 7.24
CA LYS A 17 -21.31 -7.95 6.01
C LYS A 17 -22.65 -7.25 6.31
N GLN A 18 -23.36 -7.70 7.33
CA GLN A 18 -24.64 -7.08 7.75
C GLN A 18 -24.40 -5.74 8.47
N LEU A 19 -23.36 -5.63 9.29
CA LEU A 19 -22.95 -4.38 9.94
C LEU A 19 -22.57 -3.30 8.92
N ASN A 20 -21.85 -3.66 7.84
CA ASN A 20 -21.52 -2.74 6.77
C ASN A 20 -22.78 -2.25 6.02
N ILE A 21 -23.75 -3.13 5.78
CA ILE A 21 -25.02 -2.76 5.16
C ILE A 21 -25.84 -1.83 6.10
N ILE A 22 -25.89 -2.14 7.39
CA ILE A 22 -26.57 -1.29 8.38
C ILE A 22 -25.88 0.09 8.47
N ALA A 23 -24.55 0.16 8.47
CA ALA A 23 -23.83 1.41 8.47
C ALA A 23 -24.13 2.25 7.22
N LEU A 24 -24.20 1.64 6.04
CA LEU A 24 -24.60 2.32 4.80
C LEU A 24 -26.04 2.83 4.86
N ILE A 25 -26.96 2.04 5.41
CA ILE A 25 -28.38 2.46 5.60
C ILE A 25 -28.47 3.63 6.57
N VAL A 26 -27.74 3.61 7.68
CA VAL A 26 -27.70 4.71 8.65
C VAL A 26 -27.14 5.99 8.01
N ILE A 27 -26.03 5.88 7.26
CA ILE A 27 -25.47 7.01 6.51
C ILE A 27 -26.48 7.56 5.50
N PHE A 28 -27.18 6.70 4.78
CA PHE A 28 -28.20 7.10 3.81
C PHE A 28 -29.40 7.77 4.48
N ILE A 29 -29.86 7.23 5.61
CA ILE A 29 -30.98 7.83 6.41
C ILE A 29 -30.56 9.20 6.98
N THR A 30 -29.34 9.31 7.54
CA THR A 30 -28.85 10.60 8.05
C THR A 30 -28.67 11.62 6.92
N PHE A 31 -28.24 11.19 5.74
CA PHE A 31 -28.15 12.03 4.55
C PHE A 31 -29.53 12.54 4.10
N ILE A 32 -30.54 11.65 4.04
CA ILE A 32 -31.94 12.06 3.74
C ILE A 32 -32.48 13.01 4.81
N PHE A 33 -32.19 12.72 6.09
CA PHE A 33 -32.61 13.55 7.21
C PHE A 33 -32.01 14.95 7.13
N VAL A 34 -30.71 15.04 6.84
CA VAL A 34 -30.01 16.31 6.60
C VAL A 34 -30.63 17.06 5.41
N LEU A 35 -30.93 16.39 4.30
CA LEU A 35 -31.60 17.01 3.14
C LEU A 35 -33.01 17.49 3.47
N ARG A 36 -33.73 16.85 4.40
CA ARG A 36 -35.14 17.18 4.74
C ARG A 36 -35.26 18.24 5.83
N PHE A 37 -34.28 18.31 6.75
CA PHE A 37 -34.33 19.26 7.89
C PHE A 37 -33.41 20.46 7.76
N TYR A 38 -32.48 20.44 6.78
CA TYR A 38 -31.88 21.69 6.29
C TYR A 38 -32.74 22.17 5.14
N PRO A 39 -33.74 23.06 5.37
CA PRO A 39 -34.42 23.71 4.28
C PRO A 39 -33.34 24.50 3.54
N PHE A 40 -32.95 24.01 2.37
CA PHE A 40 -32.24 24.83 1.42
C PHE A 40 -33.09 26.09 1.23
N ASN A 41 -32.63 27.17 1.82
CA ASN A 41 -33.30 28.47 1.70
C ASN A 41 -33.15 28.91 0.25
N THR A 42 -34.10 28.45 -0.58
CA THR A 42 -34.10 28.60 -2.06
C THR A 42 -34.40 30.02 -2.51
N LYS A 43 -34.21 31.03 -1.67
CA LYS A 43 -34.32 32.44 -2.04
C LYS A 43 -33.01 33.17 -1.88
N LYS A 44 -31.99 32.78 -2.67
CA LYS A 44 -30.90 33.60 -3.19
C LYS A 44 -30.15 32.75 -4.21
N ASN A 45 -30.22 33.20 -5.47
CA ASN A 45 -29.36 32.80 -6.59
C ASN A 45 -28.42 31.65 -6.30
N ASN A 46 -28.93 30.41 -6.40
CA ASN A 46 -28.11 29.21 -6.36
C ASN A 46 -27.36 29.11 -7.71
N GLU A 47 -26.40 29.99 -7.96
CA GLU A 47 -25.28 29.61 -8.78
C GLU A 47 -24.57 28.48 -8.00
N TYR A 48 -24.92 27.25 -8.32
CA TYR A 48 -24.11 26.09 -7.92
C TYR A 48 -22.68 26.41 -8.31
N ASN A 49 -21.80 26.60 -7.33
CA ASN A 49 -20.39 26.79 -7.63
C ASN A 49 -19.91 25.51 -8.34
N PRO A 50 -19.74 25.54 -9.68
CA PRO A 50 -19.40 24.33 -10.44
C PRO A 50 -18.08 23.73 -9.97
N LEU A 51 -17.16 24.54 -9.45
CA LEU A 51 -15.90 24.11 -8.88
C LEU A 51 -16.12 23.24 -7.62
N TYR A 52 -17.05 23.64 -6.74
CA TYR A 52 -17.36 22.84 -5.53
C TYR A 52 -17.93 21.48 -5.88
N VAL A 53 -18.87 21.40 -6.81
CA VAL A 53 -19.46 20.13 -7.28
C VAL A 53 -18.38 19.26 -7.91
N GLN A 54 -17.52 19.84 -8.74
CA GLN A 54 -16.41 19.12 -9.37
C GLN A 54 -15.43 18.56 -8.34
N THR A 55 -15.07 19.35 -7.33
CA THR A 55 -14.19 18.89 -6.22
C THR A 55 -14.83 17.72 -5.47
N CYS A 56 -16.13 17.79 -5.13
CA CYS A 56 -16.82 16.68 -4.48
C CYS A 56 -16.78 15.39 -5.33
N VAL A 57 -17.05 15.52 -6.63
CA VAL A 57 -17.02 14.37 -7.56
C VAL A 57 -15.61 13.76 -7.64
N HIS A 58 -14.57 14.59 -7.74
CA HIS A 58 -13.19 14.10 -7.77
C HIS A 58 -12.75 13.46 -6.45
N THR A 59 -13.20 13.99 -5.30
CA THR A 59 -12.95 13.36 -3.98
C THR A 59 -13.57 11.96 -3.90
N LEU A 60 -14.81 11.80 -4.37
CA LEU A 60 -15.47 10.49 -4.39
C LEU A 60 -14.74 9.50 -5.31
N LYS A 61 -14.33 9.95 -6.50
CA LYS A 61 -13.57 9.13 -7.46
C LYS A 61 -12.21 8.74 -6.90
N TYR A 62 -11.49 9.68 -6.27
CA TYR A 62 -10.23 9.40 -5.59
C TYR A 62 -10.37 8.30 -4.54
N ASN A 63 -11.35 8.45 -3.64
CA ASN A 63 -11.57 7.48 -2.57
C ASN A 63 -11.97 6.09 -3.11
N ALA A 64 -12.79 6.06 -4.16
CA ALA A 64 -13.19 4.80 -4.80
C ALA A 64 -12.01 4.11 -5.48
N ALA A 65 -11.24 4.82 -6.29
CA ALA A 65 -10.06 4.30 -6.96
C ALA A 65 -8.99 3.83 -5.96
N LYS A 66 -8.76 4.60 -4.91
CA LYS A 66 -7.81 4.23 -3.84
C LYS A 66 -8.26 2.97 -3.09
N LEU A 67 -9.54 2.83 -2.80
CA LEU A 67 -10.06 1.61 -2.16
C LEU A 67 -9.91 0.39 -3.06
N GLU A 68 -10.19 0.52 -4.37
CA GLU A 68 -10.00 -0.56 -5.33
C GLU A 68 -8.51 -0.92 -5.45
N LEU A 69 -7.62 0.06 -5.49
CA LEU A 69 -6.17 -0.14 -5.50
C LEU A 69 -5.68 -0.90 -4.26
N VAL A 70 -6.13 -0.50 -3.06
CA VAL A 70 -5.79 -1.21 -1.81
C VAL A 70 -6.26 -2.67 -1.85
N ASN A 71 -7.50 -2.91 -2.29
CA ASN A 71 -8.02 -4.27 -2.40
C ASN A 71 -7.21 -5.12 -3.40
N GLU A 72 -6.80 -4.54 -4.54
CA GLU A 72 -5.99 -5.25 -5.53
C GLU A 72 -4.60 -5.58 -5.00
N VAL A 73 -3.97 -4.66 -4.26
CA VAL A 73 -2.69 -4.88 -3.58
C VAL A 73 -2.80 -5.99 -2.52
N ASP A 74 -3.84 -5.96 -1.68
CA ASP A 74 -4.10 -7.01 -0.69
C ASP A 74 -4.31 -8.38 -1.35
N ASN A 75 -5.10 -8.43 -2.43
CA ASN A 75 -5.34 -9.65 -3.19
C ASN A 75 -4.04 -10.20 -3.76
N TYR A 76 -3.18 -9.34 -4.32
CA TYR A 76 -1.88 -9.75 -4.82
C TYR A 76 -1.00 -10.32 -3.71
N ILE A 77 -0.83 -9.61 -2.59
CA ILE A 77 -0.06 -10.08 -1.42
C ILE A 77 -0.57 -11.45 -0.96
N LYS A 78 -1.88 -11.61 -0.83
CA LYS A 78 -2.50 -12.88 -0.39
C LYS A 78 -2.37 -13.99 -1.42
N SER A 79 -2.35 -13.70 -2.71
CA SER A 79 -2.14 -14.69 -3.76
C SER A 79 -0.74 -15.32 -3.72
N ILE A 80 0.26 -14.54 -3.27
CA ILE A 80 1.65 -14.99 -3.14
C ILE A 80 1.91 -15.59 -1.74
N ALA A 81 1.38 -14.95 -0.71
CA ALA A 81 1.66 -15.27 0.68
C ALA A 81 0.39 -15.18 1.55
N THR A 82 -0.42 -16.23 1.54
CA THR A 82 -1.70 -16.29 2.28
C THR A 82 -1.56 -16.00 3.79
N GLN A 83 -0.38 -16.30 4.36
CA GLN A 83 -0.07 -16.10 5.79
C GLN A 83 0.52 -14.71 6.08
N SER A 84 0.80 -13.88 5.06
CA SER A 84 1.32 -12.54 5.29
C SER A 84 0.31 -11.70 6.08
N SER A 85 0.81 -10.97 7.07
CA SER A 85 0.03 -9.95 7.79
C SER A 85 0.32 -8.53 7.31
N LEU A 86 1.08 -8.38 6.22
CA LEU A 86 1.28 -7.09 5.57
C LEU A 86 -0.05 -6.59 5.00
N ASP A 87 -0.35 -5.32 5.23
CA ASP A 87 -1.57 -4.63 4.82
C ASP A 87 -1.29 -3.82 3.54
N GLY A 88 -2.04 -4.08 2.49
CA GLY A 88 -1.93 -3.36 1.22
C GLY A 88 -2.19 -1.86 1.37
N TYR A 89 -3.03 -1.46 2.31
CA TYR A 89 -3.25 -0.04 2.61
C TYR A 89 -1.95 0.69 2.95
N VAL A 90 -1.07 0.08 3.77
CA VAL A 90 0.20 0.70 4.16
C VAL A 90 1.14 0.84 2.95
N ILE A 91 1.21 -0.17 2.08
CA ILE A 91 1.98 -0.09 0.83
C ILE A 91 1.47 1.06 -0.04
N VAL A 92 0.15 1.13 -0.26
CA VAL A 92 -0.46 2.16 -1.10
C VAL A 92 -0.20 3.56 -0.54
N GLU A 93 -0.40 3.76 0.78
CA GLU A 93 -0.16 5.06 1.42
C GLU A 93 1.29 5.51 1.29
N GLU A 94 2.24 4.66 1.65
CA GLU A 94 3.67 5.01 1.62
C GLU A 94 4.15 5.27 0.20
N CYS A 95 3.74 4.45 -0.77
CA CYS A 95 4.09 4.65 -2.17
C CYS A 95 3.47 5.94 -2.74
N MET A 96 2.18 6.18 -2.50
CA MET A 96 1.51 7.39 -2.99
C MET A 96 2.08 8.67 -2.37
N ASN A 97 2.53 8.63 -1.12
CA ASN A 97 3.13 9.78 -0.44
C ASN A 97 4.59 10.01 -0.86
N SER A 98 5.29 8.97 -1.26
CA SER A 98 6.69 9.05 -1.70
C SER A 98 6.86 9.24 -3.21
N GLY A 99 5.84 8.90 -4.01
CA GLY A 99 5.90 8.85 -5.47
C GLY A 99 6.62 7.60 -6.02
N ILE A 100 6.90 6.60 -5.17
CA ILE A 100 7.54 5.34 -5.57
C ILE A 100 6.50 4.40 -6.17
N ASP A 101 6.87 3.67 -7.22
CA ASP A 101 6.00 2.72 -7.93
C ASP A 101 5.58 1.56 -7.03
N ILE A 102 4.26 1.38 -6.86
CA ILE A 102 3.67 0.32 -6.04
C ILE A 102 4.05 -1.07 -6.57
N CYS A 103 4.07 -1.26 -7.89
CA CYS A 103 4.44 -2.54 -8.50
C CYS A 103 5.90 -2.90 -8.21
N PHE A 104 6.78 -1.89 -8.15
CA PHE A 104 8.18 -2.08 -7.78
C PHE A 104 8.31 -2.51 -6.31
N VAL A 105 7.63 -1.83 -5.39
CA VAL A 105 7.64 -2.16 -3.96
C VAL A 105 7.10 -3.57 -3.71
N LEU A 106 6.02 -3.95 -4.41
CA LEU A 106 5.48 -5.30 -4.33
C LEU A 106 6.45 -6.35 -4.88
N ALA A 107 7.11 -6.08 -6.00
CA ALA A 107 8.11 -6.98 -6.58
C ALA A 107 9.29 -7.19 -5.62
N GLN A 108 9.74 -6.15 -4.94
CA GLN A 108 10.77 -6.22 -3.91
C GLN A 108 10.29 -7.04 -2.70
N GLY A 109 9.12 -6.76 -2.14
CA GLY A 109 8.59 -7.49 -0.99
C GLY A 109 8.38 -8.98 -1.27
N GLU A 110 7.96 -9.33 -2.50
CA GLU A 110 7.90 -10.72 -2.95
C GLU A 110 9.30 -11.34 -3.08
N ASN A 111 10.26 -10.60 -3.66
CA ASN A 111 11.60 -11.11 -3.92
C ASN A 111 12.40 -11.33 -2.64
N GLU A 112 12.30 -10.42 -1.69
CA GLU A 112 13.05 -10.44 -0.43
C GLU A 112 12.57 -11.50 0.55
N SER A 113 11.26 -11.67 0.69
CA SER A 113 10.75 -12.45 1.80
C SER A 113 9.36 -13.08 1.59
N HIS A 114 8.82 -13.08 0.37
CA HIS A 114 7.41 -13.41 0.14
C HIS A 114 6.51 -12.66 1.15
N PHE A 115 6.64 -11.33 1.16
CA PHE A 115 5.89 -10.44 2.03
C PHE A 115 6.00 -10.77 3.53
N GLY A 116 7.24 -11.02 4.00
CA GLY A 116 7.54 -11.27 5.41
C GLY A 116 7.28 -12.69 5.90
N THR A 117 6.99 -13.64 4.99
CA THR A 117 6.63 -15.01 5.39
C THR A 117 7.79 -16.02 5.33
N THR A 118 8.93 -15.65 4.75
CA THR A 118 10.09 -16.53 4.59
C THR A 118 11.38 -15.94 5.17
N GLY A 119 12.38 -16.77 5.34
CA GLY A 119 13.71 -16.37 5.77
C GLY A 119 13.75 -15.65 7.12
N LEU A 120 14.66 -14.69 7.24
CA LEU A 120 14.81 -13.86 8.45
C LEU A 120 13.61 -12.95 8.68
N ALA A 121 12.97 -12.49 7.63
CA ALA A 121 11.79 -11.63 7.69
C ALA A 121 10.65 -12.21 8.52
N ARG A 122 10.47 -13.52 8.52
CA ARG A 122 9.48 -14.23 9.34
C ARG A 122 9.67 -14.01 10.85
N ARG A 123 10.90 -13.73 11.28
CA ARG A 123 11.24 -13.51 12.69
C ARG A 123 11.37 -12.03 13.04
N THR A 124 11.80 -11.24 12.07
CA THR A 124 12.06 -9.81 12.27
C THR A 124 10.88 -8.92 11.88
N ASN A 125 9.88 -9.46 11.17
CA ASN A 125 8.83 -8.70 10.49
C ASN A 125 9.37 -7.64 9.50
N SER A 126 10.62 -7.81 9.01
CA SER A 126 11.25 -6.92 8.03
C SER A 126 10.97 -7.43 6.63
N VAL A 127 9.87 -6.99 6.00
CA VAL A 127 9.43 -7.47 4.69
C VAL A 127 10.51 -7.32 3.62
N PHE A 128 11.29 -6.25 3.69
CA PHE A 128 12.31 -5.89 2.69
C PHE A 128 13.74 -6.19 3.17
N ASN A 129 13.90 -6.95 4.24
CA ASN A 129 15.19 -7.30 4.85
C ASN A 129 16.11 -6.08 5.12
N VAL A 130 15.54 -4.91 5.39
CA VAL A 130 16.30 -3.69 5.71
C VAL A 130 17.17 -3.94 6.94
N TYR A 131 18.48 -3.60 6.85
CA TYR A 131 19.52 -3.90 7.85
C TYR A 131 19.84 -5.38 8.07
N ALA A 132 19.35 -6.28 7.21
CA ALA A 132 19.81 -7.66 7.17
C ALA A 132 20.95 -7.78 6.13
N PHE A 133 22.08 -8.31 6.56
CA PHE A 133 23.25 -8.54 5.69
C PHE A 133 23.47 -10.03 5.49
N ASP A 134 24.10 -10.39 4.37
CA ASP A 134 24.41 -11.77 4.03
C ASP A 134 25.16 -12.46 5.17
N GLY A 135 24.70 -13.67 5.54
CA GLY A 135 25.30 -14.46 6.61
C GLY A 135 24.92 -14.07 8.05
N HIS A 136 24.13 -13.00 8.24
CA HIS A 136 23.64 -12.65 9.57
C HIS A 136 22.61 -13.66 10.07
N SER A 137 22.77 -14.09 11.33
CA SER A 137 21.69 -14.74 12.08
C SER A 137 20.68 -13.72 12.60
N HIS A 138 19.50 -14.17 13.02
CA HIS A 138 18.48 -13.30 13.61
C HIS A 138 19.02 -12.46 14.78
N GLU A 139 19.90 -13.04 15.60
CA GLU A 139 20.50 -12.38 16.77
C GLU A 139 21.46 -11.25 16.39
N GLN A 140 22.07 -11.34 15.21
CA GLN A 140 23.02 -10.35 14.68
C GLN A 140 22.32 -9.17 14.01
N ILE A 141 21.01 -9.28 13.69
CA ILE A 141 20.24 -8.16 13.16
C ILE A 141 20.03 -7.14 14.26
N SER A 142 20.37 -5.88 13.95
CA SER A 142 20.15 -4.77 14.88
C SER A 142 18.66 -4.57 15.17
N GLU A 143 18.34 -3.96 16.30
CA GLU A 143 16.94 -3.63 16.67
C GLU A 143 16.25 -2.73 15.62
N LYS A 144 17.02 -1.98 14.83
CA LYS A 144 16.50 -1.17 13.71
C LYS A 144 15.93 -2.03 12.57
N GLY A 145 16.37 -3.29 12.43
CA GLY A 145 15.89 -4.25 11.43
C GLY A 145 14.80 -5.18 11.96
N LYS A 146 14.30 -4.97 13.19
CA LYS A 146 13.26 -5.79 13.83
C LYS A 146 12.01 -4.96 14.09
N TYR A 147 10.88 -5.44 13.65
CA TYR A 147 9.61 -4.71 13.74
C TYR A 147 8.58 -5.52 14.54
N LYS A 148 7.66 -4.82 15.22
CA LYS A 148 6.54 -5.46 15.93
C LYS A 148 5.49 -6.03 14.98
N HIS A 149 5.42 -5.51 13.77
CA HIS A 149 4.48 -5.94 12.73
C HIS A 149 5.08 -5.62 11.34
N PRO A 150 4.82 -6.43 10.29
CA PRO A 150 5.35 -6.20 8.94
C PRO A 150 5.06 -4.80 8.39
N ASN A 151 3.91 -4.23 8.70
CA ASN A 151 3.53 -2.88 8.27
C ASN A 151 4.56 -1.81 8.67
N TYR A 152 5.20 -1.96 9.82
CA TYR A 152 6.20 -0.99 10.31
C TYR A 152 7.53 -1.06 9.55
N SER A 153 7.74 -2.07 8.73
CA SER A 153 8.94 -2.17 7.89
C SER A 153 8.83 -1.41 6.57
N VAL A 154 7.62 -0.95 6.19
CA VAL A 154 7.39 -0.32 4.89
C VAL A 154 7.98 1.08 4.83
N ALA A 155 7.63 1.96 5.77
CA ALA A 155 8.14 3.34 5.78
C ALA A 155 9.68 3.42 5.83
N PRO A 156 10.39 2.67 6.72
CA PRO A 156 11.86 2.66 6.71
C PRO A 156 12.47 2.16 5.40
N TYR A 157 11.82 1.23 4.71
CA TYR A 157 12.25 0.78 3.40
C TYR A 157 12.08 1.87 2.33
N ILE A 158 10.94 2.56 2.31
CA ILE A 158 10.69 3.69 1.41
C ILE A 158 11.72 4.81 1.64
N GLU A 159 12.01 5.13 2.90
CA GLU A 159 13.05 6.10 3.27
C GLU A 159 14.44 5.68 2.77
N LEU A 160 14.79 4.40 2.92
CA LEU A 160 16.05 3.85 2.41
C LEU A 160 16.14 4.01 0.90
N LEU A 161 15.08 3.68 0.16
CA LEU A 161 15.06 3.87 -1.30
C LEU A 161 15.30 5.34 -1.68
N LYS A 162 14.59 6.28 -1.07
CA LYS A 162 14.69 7.71 -1.37
C LYS A 162 16.05 8.30 -1.04
N ASN A 163 16.65 7.90 0.08
CA ASN A 163 17.85 8.54 0.61
C ASN A 163 19.15 7.93 0.10
N ASP A 164 19.12 6.66 -0.31
CA ASP A 164 20.32 5.92 -0.66
C ASP A 164 20.34 5.41 -2.10
N TYR A 165 19.18 5.11 -2.67
CA TYR A 165 19.10 4.46 -3.97
C TYR A 165 18.50 5.34 -5.08
N LEU A 166 17.37 5.98 -4.85
CA LEU A 166 16.69 6.81 -5.85
C LEU A 166 17.16 8.27 -5.79
N VAL A 167 18.47 8.47 -5.66
CA VAL A 167 19.11 9.78 -5.58
C VAL A 167 19.70 10.18 -6.93
N ASN A 168 19.98 11.46 -7.14
CA ASN A 168 20.61 11.99 -8.35
C ASN A 168 19.84 11.67 -9.64
N GLY A 169 18.51 11.68 -9.58
CA GLY A 169 17.64 11.42 -10.73
C GLY A 169 17.49 9.96 -11.12
N LYS A 170 17.97 9.03 -10.30
CA LYS A 170 17.75 7.60 -10.51
C LYS A 170 16.32 7.21 -10.17
N THR A 171 15.82 6.22 -10.88
CA THR A 171 14.45 5.70 -10.80
C THR A 171 14.46 4.23 -10.40
N GLU A 172 13.27 3.66 -10.16
CA GLU A 172 13.11 2.23 -9.89
C GLU A 172 13.57 1.35 -11.07
N TYR A 173 13.52 1.87 -12.30
CA TYR A 173 14.03 1.17 -13.47
C TYR A 173 15.55 1.02 -13.42
N ASP A 174 16.25 2.04 -12.95
CA ASP A 174 17.70 1.98 -12.76
C ASP A 174 18.07 0.89 -11.74
N LEU A 175 17.26 0.72 -10.67
CA LEU A 175 17.47 -0.34 -9.67
C LEU A 175 17.26 -1.77 -10.21
N MET A 176 16.57 -1.91 -11.31
CA MET A 176 16.36 -3.20 -11.99
C MET A 176 17.40 -3.44 -13.10
N ASP A 177 18.35 -2.53 -13.27
CA ASP A 177 19.50 -2.68 -14.16
C ASP A 177 20.67 -3.30 -13.39
N GLY A 178 21.31 -4.33 -13.94
CA GLY A 178 22.42 -5.03 -13.31
C GLY A 178 23.69 -4.19 -13.14
N GLU A 179 23.78 -3.05 -13.81
CA GLU A 179 24.90 -2.11 -13.67
C GLU A 179 24.65 -1.03 -12.59
N TYR A 180 23.47 -1.06 -11.95
CA TYR A 180 23.14 -0.07 -10.94
C TYR A 180 24.06 -0.13 -9.72
N VAL A 181 24.48 1.05 -9.27
CA VAL A 181 25.14 1.25 -7.97
C VAL A 181 24.52 2.43 -7.23
N ASN A 182 24.44 2.32 -5.90
CA ASN A 182 23.92 3.38 -5.03
C ASN A 182 24.93 4.55 -4.92
N LYS A 183 24.60 5.55 -4.09
CA LYS A 183 25.48 6.72 -3.85
C LYS A 183 26.89 6.38 -3.34
N ASN A 184 27.06 5.20 -2.76
CA ASN A 184 28.34 4.72 -2.21
C ASN A 184 29.07 3.75 -3.16
N GLY A 185 28.57 3.56 -4.39
CA GLY A 185 29.14 2.64 -5.37
C GLY A 185 28.83 1.15 -5.12
N ALA A 186 27.88 0.84 -4.22
CA ALA A 186 27.49 -0.54 -3.93
C ALA A 186 26.22 -0.92 -4.71
N ARG A 187 26.15 -2.17 -5.16
CA ARG A 187 24.93 -2.75 -5.72
C ARG A 187 23.87 -2.92 -4.63
N TYR A 188 22.59 -2.98 -5.03
CA TYR A 188 21.49 -3.24 -4.10
C TYR A 188 21.59 -4.64 -3.47
N ALA A 189 21.91 -5.64 -4.28
CA ALA A 189 22.06 -7.02 -3.84
C ALA A 189 23.40 -7.62 -4.27
N SER A 190 23.89 -8.60 -3.50
CA SER A 190 25.10 -9.36 -3.79
C SER A 190 24.94 -10.34 -4.95
N SER A 191 23.72 -10.86 -5.16
CA SER A 191 23.42 -11.81 -6.22
C SER A 191 23.39 -11.16 -7.60
N GLU A 192 24.11 -11.70 -8.56
CA GLU A 192 24.13 -11.24 -9.97
C GLU A 192 22.80 -11.45 -10.69
N THR A 193 21.92 -12.31 -10.18
CA THR A 193 20.60 -12.60 -10.77
C THR A 193 19.47 -11.83 -10.12
N TYR A 194 19.78 -11.00 -9.11
CA TYR A 194 18.76 -10.30 -8.32
C TYR A 194 17.90 -9.37 -9.17
N GLU A 195 18.54 -8.48 -9.91
CA GLU A 195 17.84 -7.48 -10.74
C GLU A 195 16.97 -8.13 -11.80
N LYS A 196 17.47 -9.22 -12.41
CA LYS A 196 16.68 -10.01 -13.39
C LYS A 196 15.42 -10.61 -12.75
N ALA A 197 15.55 -11.17 -11.55
CA ALA A 197 14.42 -11.74 -10.81
C ALA A 197 13.41 -10.65 -10.42
N LEU A 198 13.92 -9.51 -9.97
CA LEU A 198 13.10 -8.36 -9.60
C LEU A 198 12.33 -7.81 -10.81
N LEU A 199 13.00 -7.60 -11.94
CA LEU A 199 12.37 -7.13 -13.18
C LEU A 199 11.29 -8.10 -13.69
N ALA A 200 11.53 -9.41 -13.57
CA ALA A 200 10.54 -10.41 -13.96
C ALA A 200 9.26 -10.34 -13.09
N LYS A 201 9.42 -10.16 -11.76
CA LYS A 201 8.28 -9.99 -10.85
C LYS A 201 7.54 -8.68 -11.11
N TYR A 202 8.27 -7.58 -11.24
CA TYR A 202 7.72 -6.27 -11.57
C TYR A 202 6.86 -6.33 -12.86
N THR A 203 7.43 -6.90 -13.92
CA THR A 203 6.74 -7.06 -15.19
C THR A 203 5.48 -7.93 -15.06
N LYS A 204 5.58 -9.04 -14.32
CA LYS A 204 4.44 -9.92 -14.05
C LYS A 204 3.31 -9.19 -13.33
N ILE A 205 3.62 -8.40 -12.27
CA ILE A 205 2.62 -7.63 -11.52
C ILE A 205 1.88 -6.67 -12.46
N ARG A 206 2.61 -5.89 -13.24
CA ARG A 206 2.02 -4.92 -14.18
C ARG A 206 1.14 -5.56 -15.25
N GLN A 207 1.47 -6.77 -15.70
CA GLN A 207 0.74 -7.47 -16.75
C GLN A 207 -0.45 -8.27 -16.22
N SER A 208 -0.38 -8.79 -15.00
CA SER A 208 -1.38 -9.73 -14.47
C SER A 208 -2.35 -9.12 -13.45
N THR A 209 -2.14 -7.85 -13.06
CA THR A 209 -3.00 -7.15 -12.09
C THR A 209 -3.46 -5.80 -12.64
N LYS A 210 -4.41 -5.18 -11.96
CA LYS A 210 -4.85 -3.80 -12.26
C LYS A 210 -4.09 -2.74 -11.46
N ILE A 211 -3.07 -3.10 -10.68
CA ILE A 211 -2.40 -2.19 -9.73
C ILE A 211 -1.84 -0.97 -10.44
N ASP A 212 -1.14 -1.15 -11.57
CA ASP A 212 -0.54 -0.04 -12.32
C ASP A 212 -1.61 0.95 -12.83
N SER A 213 -2.68 0.46 -13.45
CA SER A 213 -3.76 1.31 -13.97
C SER A 213 -4.53 2.03 -12.86
N LEU A 214 -4.82 1.35 -11.75
CA LEU A 214 -5.48 1.94 -10.58
C LEU A 214 -4.59 2.97 -9.87
N SER A 215 -3.28 2.74 -9.80
CA SER A 215 -2.32 3.69 -9.27
C SER A 215 -2.30 4.97 -10.09
N GLN A 216 -2.26 4.86 -11.42
CA GLN A 216 -2.30 6.01 -12.33
C GLN A 216 -3.62 6.77 -12.19
N GLU A 217 -4.76 6.09 -12.13
CA GLU A 217 -6.07 6.70 -11.95
C GLU A 217 -6.16 7.42 -10.61
N THR A 218 -5.73 6.79 -9.53
CA THR A 218 -5.73 7.37 -8.18
C THR A 218 -4.85 8.62 -8.12
N ASN A 219 -3.64 8.57 -8.70
CA ASN A 219 -2.72 9.71 -8.76
C ASN A 219 -3.30 10.88 -9.58
N LYS A 220 -4.02 10.60 -10.67
CA LYS A 220 -4.72 11.64 -11.44
C LYS A 220 -5.70 12.41 -10.57
N TYR A 221 -6.53 11.74 -9.77
CA TYR A 221 -7.46 12.41 -8.87
C TYR A 221 -6.75 13.10 -7.69
N LYS A 222 -5.68 12.50 -7.17
CA LYS A 222 -4.82 13.10 -6.14
C LYS A 222 -4.28 14.46 -6.60
N LEU A 223 -3.70 14.52 -7.80
CA LEU A 223 -3.17 15.75 -8.39
C LEU A 223 -4.28 16.81 -8.61
N PHE A 224 -5.46 16.40 -9.07
CA PHE A 224 -6.59 17.31 -9.23
C PHE A 224 -7.02 17.95 -7.91
N LEU A 225 -6.96 17.19 -6.82
CA LEU A 225 -7.35 17.64 -5.47
C LEU A 225 -6.24 18.43 -4.76
N GLY A 226 -5.02 18.47 -5.31
CA GLY A 226 -3.86 19.12 -4.68
C GLY A 226 -3.37 18.40 -3.42
N LEU A 227 -3.53 17.09 -3.35
CA LEU A 227 -3.14 16.24 -2.21
C LEU A 227 -1.71 15.71 -2.34
#